data_7ae7abd5a5a154d4db1abe4451532edc
#
_entry.id   7ae7abd5a5a154d4db1abe4451532edc
#
_cell.length_a   1.000
_cell.length_b   1.000
_cell.length_c   1.000
_cell.angle_alpha   90.00
_cell.angle_beta   90.00
_cell.angle_gamma   90.00
#
_symmetry.space_group_name_H-M   'P 1'
#
loop_
_entity.id
_entity.type
_entity.pdbx_description
1 polymer ?
#
loop_
_entity_poly.entity_id
_entity_poly.type
_entity_poly.pdbx_seq_one_letter_code
_entity_poly.pdbx_strand_id
1 'polypeptide(L)'
;MSIRVNSIDEMKTISAKEFKELPKREFTSFFNSLSGAKPGFLIGSGHGQDENVAIFNSITHLGASPPLLGFIQRPVDVERNTYANILKYKHYSFNLITQDFYKKAHQTSARYEPEESEFEKVGLTSVYKKNFDCPFVAESPLHILLELYDDVEIKSNNTRLIIGKVVSVSKLEFSDKHETNLDFEKLNGVNISGLSDYYTLQKIESLPYAKVK
;
A
#
# COMPACT_ATOMS: atom_id res chain seq x y z
N MET A 1 28.10 -14.10 -0.64
CA MET A 1 28.08 -15.47 -1.21
C MET A 1 27.08 -15.47 -2.34
N SER A 2 27.51 -15.78 -3.58
CA SER A 2 26.57 -15.82 -4.73
C SER A 2 25.84 -17.16 -4.70
N ILE A 3 24.52 -17.14 -4.59
CA ILE A 3 23.68 -18.34 -4.70
C ILE A 3 23.47 -18.58 -6.19
N ARG A 4 23.93 -19.74 -6.69
CA ARG A 4 23.74 -20.17 -8.08
C ARG A 4 23.29 -21.62 -8.07
N VAL A 5 22.23 -21.94 -8.79
CA VAL A 5 21.79 -23.31 -9.06
C VAL A 5 22.22 -23.70 -10.46
N ASN A 6 22.68 -24.93 -10.65
CA ASN A 6 23.07 -25.45 -11.96
C ASN A 6 21.91 -26.12 -12.68
N SER A 7 20.90 -26.61 -11.93
CA SER A 7 19.65 -27.17 -12.45
C SER A 7 18.49 -26.77 -11.54
N ILE A 8 17.29 -26.63 -12.12
CA ILE A 8 16.05 -26.42 -11.35
C ILE A 8 15.76 -27.59 -10.39
N ASP A 9 16.25 -28.79 -10.70
CA ASP A 9 16.05 -29.98 -9.90
C ASP A 9 16.84 -29.96 -8.57
N GLU A 10 17.82 -29.06 -8.44
CA GLU A 10 18.51 -28.79 -7.18
C GLU A 10 17.68 -27.94 -6.20
N MET A 11 16.57 -27.37 -6.67
CA MET A 11 15.69 -26.55 -5.88
C MET A 11 14.57 -27.38 -5.25
N LYS A 12 14.23 -27.06 -4.00
CA LYS A 12 13.04 -27.65 -3.37
C LYS A 12 11.79 -27.05 -4.02
N THR A 13 11.00 -27.90 -4.64
CA THR A 13 9.75 -27.52 -5.32
C THR A 13 8.56 -27.89 -4.46
N ILE A 14 7.58 -27.01 -4.39
CA ILE A 14 6.25 -27.27 -3.82
C ILE A 14 5.26 -27.28 -4.97
N SER A 15 4.61 -28.41 -5.24
CA SER A 15 3.67 -28.57 -6.34
C SER A 15 2.28 -27.98 -6.03
N ALA A 16 1.47 -27.77 -7.07
CA ALA A 16 0.09 -27.33 -6.92
C ALA A 16 -0.79 -28.30 -6.10
N LYS A 17 -0.43 -29.60 -6.04
CA LYS A 17 -1.09 -30.59 -5.20
C LYS A 17 -0.76 -30.33 -3.73
N GLU A 18 0.51 -30.15 -3.42
CA GLU A 18 0.98 -29.90 -2.05
C GLU A 18 0.45 -28.57 -1.50
N PHE A 19 0.24 -27.54 -2.34
CA PHE A 19 -0.40 -26.30 -1.91
C PHE A 19 -1.78 -26.52 -1.29
N LYS A 20 -2.56 -27.47 -1.84
CA LYS A 20 -3.92 -27.78 -1.35
C LYS A 20 -3.90 -28.49 0.00
N GLU A 21 -2.78 -29.09 0.36
CA GLU A 21 -2.59 -29.81 1.62
C GLU A 21 -2.14 -28.87 2.76
N LEU A 22 -1.71 -27.63 2.43
CA LEU A 22 -1.31 -26.64 3.44
C LEU A 22 -2.52 -26.17 4.27
N PRO A 23 -2.35 -25.99 5.58
CA PRO A 23 -3.36 -25.32 6.40
C PRO A 23 -3.70 -23.94 5.80
N LYS A 24 -4.98 -23.57 5.81
CA LYS A 24 -5.47 -22.32 5.16
C LYS A 24 -4.64 -21.08 5.54
N ARG A 25 -4.21 -20.96 6.79
CA ARG A 25 -3.43 -19.82 7.27
C ARG A 25 -2.02 -19.80 6.65
N GLU A 26 -1.37 -20.95 6.59
CA GLU A 26 -0.03 -21.10 6.00
C GLU A 26 -0.07 -20.86 4.49
N PHE A 27 -1.05 -21.46 3.80
CA PHE A 27 -1.33 -21.21 2.39
C PHE A 27 -1.47 -19.70 2.11
N THR A 28 -2.33 -19.03 2.87
CA THR A 28 -2.58 -17.59 2.68
C THR A 28 -1.32 -16.76 2.96
N SER A 29 -0.58 -17.07 4.03
CA SER A 29 0.66 -16.37 4.37
C SER A 29 1.72 -16.54 3.29
N PHE A 30 1.91 -17.78 2.81
CA PHE A 30 2.86 -18.09 1.75
C PHE A 30 2.56 -17.31 0.47
N PHE A 31 1.31 -17.38 -0.03
CA PHE A 31 0.94 -16.70 -1.28
C PHE A 31 0.98 -15.17 -1.16
N ASN A 32 0.61 -14.60 0.00
CA ASN A 32 0.73 -13.15 0.22
C ASN A 32 2.19 -12.68 0.21
N SER A 33 3.15 -13.54 0.57
CA SER A 33 4.58 -13.21 0.60
C SER A 33 5.30 -13.37 -0.74
N LEU A 34 4.76 -14.18 -1.67
CA LEU A 34 5.42 -14.50 -2.96
C LEU A 34 5.73 -13.27 -3.82
N SER A 35 4.96 -12.21 -3.70
CA SER A 35 5.22 -10.95 -4.42
C SER A 35 6.32 -10.08 -3.78
N GLY A 36 6.98 -10.58 -2.74
CA GLY A 36 8.02 -9.87 -2.02
C GLY A 36 7.51 -8.74 -1.13
N ALA A 37 8.45 -8.01 -0.54
CA ALA A 37 8.15 -6.86 0.28
C ALA A 37 7.83 -5.64 -0.61
N LYS A 38 6.74 -4.93 -0.30
CA LYS A 38 6.25 -3.75 -1.00
C LYS A 38 6.07 -2.59 -0.02
N PRO A 39 6.18 -1.32 -0.47
CA PRO A 39 5.96 -0.18 0.41
C PRO A 39 4.63 -0.27 1.13
N GLY A 40 4.66 -0.02 2.44
CA GLY A 40 3.46 0.09 3.27
C GLY A 40 2.87 1.48 3.19
N PHE A 41 1.56 1.56 2.95
CA PHE A 41 0.80 2.81 2.96
C PHE A 41 -0.44 2.68 3.82
N LEU A 42 -0.82 3.80 4.44
CA LEU A 42 -2.15 3.99 4.97
C LEU A 42 -2.99 4.71 3.91
N ILE A 43 -4.18 4.18 3.63
CA ILE A 43 -5.18 4.85 2.78
C ILE A 43 -6.16 5.58 3.68
N GLY A 44 -6.17 6.92 3.58
CA GLY A 44 -7.16 7.76 4.22
C GLY A 44 -8.34 7.99 3.27
N SER A 45 -9.55 7.81 3.75
CA SER A 45 -10.79 7.93 2.96
C SER A 45 -11.95 8.43 3.82
N GLY A 46 -12.94 9.05 3.17
CA GLY A 46 -14.12 9.58 3.85
C GLY A 46 -13.87 10.94 4.51
N HIS A 47 -14.93 11.50 5.10
CA HIS A 47 -14.93 12.80 5.76
C HIS A 47 -15.91 12.83 6.94
N GLY A 48 -15.54 13.53 8.00
CA GLY A 48 -16.38 13.66 9.19
C GLY A 48 -16.64 12.30 9.86
N GLN A 49 -17.88 11.89 10.00
CA GLN A 49 -18.25 10.62 10.63
C GLN A 49 -17.85 9.38 9.79
N ASP A 50 -17.60 9.56 8.49
CA ASP A 50 -17.14 8.49 7.61
C ASP A 50 -15.61 8.42 7.53
N GLU A 51 -14.87 9.19 8.36
CA GLU A 51 -13.41 9.19 8.35
C GLU A 51 -12.86 7.80 8.64
N ASN A 52 -11.96 7.35 7.77
CA ASN A 52 -11.38 6.01 7.86
C ASN A 52 -9.91 6.01 7.44
N VAL A 53 -9.11 5.16 8.06
CA VAL A 53 -7.73 4.88 7.67
C VAL A 53 -7.42 3.39 7.74
N ALA A 54 -6.87 2.83 6.68
CA ALA A 54 -6.57 1.41 6.61
C ALA A 54 -5.22 1.12 5.95
N ILE A 55 -4.54 0.07 6.41
CA ILE A 55 -3.21 -0.32 5.91
C ILE A 55 -3.30 -1.14 4.61
N PHE A 56 -2.45 -0.79 3.64
CA PHE A 56 -2.28 -1.51 2.38
C PHE A 56 -0.80 -1.64 2.00
N ASN A 57 -0.46 -2.78 1.39
CA ASN A 57 0.86 -3.03 0.79
C ASN A 57 0.76 -3.49 -0.66
N SER A 58 -0.39 -3.32 -1.29
CA SER A 58 -0.62 -3.71 -2.69
C SER A 58 -0.54 -2.53 -3.66
N ILE A 59 0.06 -1.41 -3.23
CA ILE A 59 0.21 -0.23 -4.07
C ILE A 59 1.09 -0.55 -5.27
N THR A 60 0.64 -0.14 -6.47
CA THR A 60 1.38 -0.35 -7.72
C THR A 60 1.31 0.88 -8.62
N HIS A 61 2.40 1.13 -9.35
CA HIS A 61 2.43 2.12 -10.43
C HIS A 61 1.80 1.53 -11.69
N LEU A 62 0.90 2.27 -12.32
CA LEU A 62 0.18 1.85 -13.52
C LEU A 62 0.54 2.67 -14.76
N GLY A 63 0.88 3.94 -14.59
CA GLY A 63 1.26 4.79 -15.71
C GLY A 63 1.70 6.18 -15.27
N ALA A 64 2.45 6.86 -16.13
CA ALA A 64 2.93 8.22 -15.90
C ALA A 64 2.13 9.27 -16.69
N SER A 65 1.41 8.86 -17.74
CA SER A 65 0.60 9.76 -18.56
C SER A 65 -0.71 9.09 -18.99
N PRO A 66 -1.81 9.30 -18.26
CA PRO A 66 -1.93 10.07 -17.02
C PRO A 66 -1.19 9.42 -15.84
N PRO A 67 -0.86 10.17 -14.78
CA PRO A 67 -0.19 9.62 -13.60
C PRO A 67 -1.17 8.78 -12.78
N LEU A 68 -1.03 7.46 -12.83
CA LEU A 68 -1.93 6.49 -12.21
C LEU A 68 -1.20 5.60 -11.22
N LEU A 69 -1.80 5.45 -10.05
CA LEU A 69 -1.47 4.45 -9.05
C LEU A 69 -2.69 3.57 -8.79
N GLY A 70 -2.45 2.32 -8.42
CA GLY A 70 -3.52 1.40 -8.06
C GLY A 70 -3.21 0.63 -6.80
N PHE A 71 -4.24 0.01 -6.24
CA PHE A 71 -4.12 -0.95 -5.16
C PHE A 71 -5.20 -2.03 -5.27
N ILE A 72 -4.95 -3.18 -4.65
CA ILE A 72 -5.92 -4.27 -4.62
C ILE A 72 -6.80 -4.14 -3.38
N GLN A 73 -8.09 -3.93 -3.63
CA GLN A 73 -9.13 -4.05 -2.63
C GLN A 73 -9.54 -5.52 -2.49
N ARG A 74 -9.60 -6.03 -1.25
CA ARG A 74 -10.11 -7.38 -0.96
C ARG A 74 -11.58 -7.47 -1.34
N PRO A 75 -12.14 -8.70 -1.50
CA PRO A 75 -13.55 -8.88 -1.83
C PRO A 75 -14.47 -8.02 -0.97
N VAL A 76 -15.49 -7.44 -1.61
CA VAL A 76 -16.43 -6.49 -1.01
C VAL A 76 -17.78 -7.13 -0.64
N ASP A 77 -17.85 -8.45 -0.60
CA ASP A 77 -18.94 -9.24 -0.01
C ASP A 77 -19.12 -8.97 1.51
N VAL A 78 -18.07 -8.47 2.14
CA VAL A 78 -18.09 -7.86 3.47
C VAL A 78 -17.89 -6.36 3.30
N GLU A 79 -18.67 -5.56 4.00
CA GLU A 79 -18.56 -4.10 3.98
C GLU A 79 -17.13 -3.64 4.27
N ARG A 80 -16.64 -2.71 3.45
CA ARG A 80 -15.29 -2.15 3.50
C ARG A 80 -15.38 -0.63 3.47
N ASN A 81 -15.22 0.01 4.62
CA ASN A 81 -15.32 1.46 4.77
C ASN A 81 -14.45 2.20 3.76
N THR A 82 -13.18 1.81 3.61
CA THR A 82 -12.27 2.41 2.61
C THR A 82 -12.86 2.39 1.20
N TYR A 83 -13.42 1.25 0.76
CA TYR A 83 -13.98 1.12 -0.58
C TYR A 83 -15.27 1.94 -0.74
N ALA A 84 -16.19 1.84 0.21
CA ALA A 84 -17.43 2.61 0.21
C ALA A 84 -17.16 4.11 0.19
N ASN A 85 -16.21 4.58 0.99
CA ASN A 85 -15.79 5.97 1.04
C ASN A 85 -15.18 6.44 -0.29
N ILE A 86 -14.29 5.65 -0.90
CA ILE A 86 -13.71 6.00 -2.21
C ILE A 86 -14.79 6.14 -3.28
N LEU A 87 -15.78 5.25 -3.28
CA LEU A 87 -16.90 5.35 -4.23
C LEU A 87 -17.77 6.57 -3.97
N LYS A 88 -17.98 6.95 -2.71
CA LYS A 88 -18.82 8.09 -2.30
C LYS A 88 -18.13 9.42 -2.54
N TYR A 89 -16.91 9.59 -2.00
CA TYR A 89 -16.20 10.87 -1.96
C TYR A 89 -15.29 11.11 -3.18
N LYS A 90 -14.96 10.08 -3.94
CA LYS A 90 -14.11 10.10 -5.14
C LYS A 90 -12.64 10.47 -4.88
N HIS A 91 -12.30 11.03 -3.72
CA HIS A 91 -10.93 11.35 -3.32
C HIS A 91 -10.48 10.47 -2.15
N TYR A 92 -9.22 10.15 -2.15
CA TYR A 92 -8.56 9.41 -1.09
C TYR A 92 -7.06 9.71 -1.06
N SER A 93 -6.41 9.42 0.04
CA SER A 93 -5.00 9.68 0.22
C SER A 93 -4.18 8.41 0.41
N PHE A 94 -2.96 8.39 -0.13
CA PHE A 94 -1.93 7.45 0.28
C PHE A 94 -0.94 8.17 1.19
N ASN A 95 -0.63 7.57 2.34
CA ASN A 95 0.25 8.09 3.36
C ASN A 95 1.33 7.05 3.64
N LEU A 96 2.61 7.36 3.38
CA LEU A 96 3.72 6.44 3.57
C LEU A 96 3.87 6.07 5.04
N ILE A 97 3.96 4.80 5.33
CA ILE A 97 4.23 4.29 6.67
C ILE A 97 5.74 4.33 6.92
N THR A 98 6.14 4.86 8.08
CA THR A 98 7.54 4.90 8.51
C THR A 98 7.81 4.00 9.70
N GLN A 99 9.10 3.83 10.02
CA GLN A 99 9.55 3.09 11.20
C GLN A 99 8.99 3.68 12.52
N ASP A 100 8.63 4.96 12.53
CA ASP A 100 8.20 5.64 13.75
C ASP A 100 6.78 5.26 14.19
N PHE A 101 5.90 4.92 13.22
CA PHE A 101 4.52 4.60 13.53
C PHE A 101 3.96 3.32 12.89
N TYR A 102 4.82 2.43 12.33
CA TYR A 102 4.34 1.19 11.67
C TYR A 102 3.49 0.29 12.58
N LYS A 103 3.73 0.29 13.89
CA LYS A 103 2.89 -0.50 14.82
C LYS A 103 1.48 0.04 14.93
N LYS A 104 1.32 1.37 14.95
CA LYS A 104 0.01 2.03 14.89
C LYS A 104 -0.66 1.75 13.54
N ALA A 105 0.10 1.86 12.45
CA ALA A 105 -0.39 1.55 11.12
C ALA A 105 -0.83 0.08 10.99
N HIS A 106 -0.07 -0.87 11.54
CA HIS A 106 -0.45 -2.28 11.58
C HIS A 106 -1.80 -2.49 12.29
N GLN A 107 -2.03 -1.79 13.37
CA GLN A 107 -3.24 -1.90 14.18
C GLN A 107 -4.50 -1.45 13.42
N THR A 108 -4.40 -0.62 12.37
CA THR A 108 -5.54 -0.28 11.50
C THR A 108 -6.08 -1.47 10.71
N SER A 109 -5.37 -2.62 10.69
CA SER A 109 -5.86 -3.85 10.09
C SER A 109 -6.84 -4.62 10.99
N ALA A 110 -6.99 -4.22 12.24
CA ALA A 110 -7.97 -4.80 13.16
C ALA A 110 -9.40 -4.45 12.70
N ARG A 111 -10.35 -5.25 13.12
CA ARG A 111 -11.77 -4.99 12.83
C ARG A 111 -12.34 -4.14 13.95
N TYR A 112 -12.60 -2.88 13.65
CA TYR A 112 -13.30 -1.94 14.52
C TYR A 112 -14.78 -1.92 14.21
N GLU A 113 -15.60 -1.48 15.16
CA GLU A 113 -17.03 -1.25 14.91
C GLU A 113 -17.22 -0.03 13.97
N PRO A 114 -18.33 0.03 13.22
CA PRO A 114 -18.56 1.08 12.21
C PRO A 114 -18.52 2.52 12.76
N GLU A 115 -18.84 2.70 14.04
CA GLU A 115 -18.87 4.01 14.72
C GLU A 115 -17.51 4.40 15.32
N GLU A 116 -16.51 3.52 15.24
CA GLU A 116 -15.19 3.74 15.81
C GLU A 116 -14.24 4.28 14.74
N SER A 117 -13.63 5.44 14.99
CA SER A 117 -12.57 5.98 14.15
C SER A 117 -11.26 5.20 14.35
N GLU A 118 -10.73 4.58 13.29
CA GLU A 118 -9.42 3.93 13.36
C GLU A 118 -8.31 4.94 13.72
N PHE A 119 -8.40 6.19 13.28
CA PHE A 119 -7.44 7.22 13.68
C PHE A 119 -7.34 7.37 15.19
N GLU A 120 -8.48 7.50 15.86
CA GLU A 120 -8.52 7.66 17.32
C GLU A 120 -8.04 6.38 18.03
N LYS A 121 -8.52 5.21 17.58
CA LYS A 121 -8.22 3.91 18.21
C LYS A 121 -6.74 3.55 18.15
N VAL A 122 -6.05 3.91 17.10
CA VAL A 122 -4.61 3.62 16.95
C VAL A 122 -3.73 4.81 17.36
N GLY A 123 -4.31 5.96 17.69
CA GLY A 123 -3.61 7.18 18.10
C GLY A 123 -2.81 7.79 16.96
N LEU A 124 -3.38 7.81 15.76
CA LEU A 124 -2.91 8.59 14.61
C LEU A 124 -3.72 9.88 14.50
N THR A 125 -3.13 10.89 13.87
CA THR A 125 -3.74 12.22 13.73
C THR A 125 -4.20 12.43 12.29
N SER A 126 -5.50 12.69 12.10
CA SER A 126 -6.03 13.08 10.81
C SER A 126 -5.84 14.57 10.54
N VAL A 127 -5.44 14.90 9.32
CA VAL A 127 -5.37 16.27 8.82
C VAL A 127 -5.99 16.35 7.43
N TYR A 128 -6.58 17.49 7.09
CA TYR A 128 -7.30 17.69 5.83
C TYR A 128 -6.65 18.76 4.97
N LYS A 129 -6.65 18.53 3.66
CA LYS A 129 -6.30 19.54 2.67
C LYS A 129 -7.56 20.26 2.23
N LYS A 130 -7.50 21.61 2.15
CA LYS A 130 -8.64 22.43 1.71
C LYS A 130 -9.22 21.92 0.38
N ASN A 131 -10.55 21.81 0.30
CA ASN A 131 -11.34 21.37 -0.86
C ASN A 131 -11.25 19.88 -1.20
N PHE A 132 -10.77 19.03 -0.28
CA PHE A 132 -10.75 17.57 -0.49
C PHE A 132 -11.35 16.84 0.70
N ASP A 133 -12.26 15.92 0.42
CA ASP A 133 -13.02 15.16 1.42
C ASP A 133 -12.31 13.80 1.69
N CYS A 134 -11.02 13.87 2.05
CA CYS A 134 -10.31 12.70 2.54
C CYS A 134 -9.23 13.13 3.55
N PRO A 135 -9.01 12.33 4.62
CA PRO A 135 -7.98 12.60 5.61
C PRO A 135 -6.61 12.20 5.10
N PHE A 136 -5.58 12.88 5.61
CA PHE A 136 -4.18 12.49 5.55
C PHE A 136 -3.70 12.15 6.97
N VAL A 137 -2.66 11.34 7.06
CA VAL A 137 -2.01 10.96 8.33
C VAL A 137 -0.91 11.98 8.64
N ALA A 138 -1.07 12.75 9.69
CA ALA A 138 -0.12 13.84 10.04
C ALA A 138 1.31 13.33 10.29
N GLU A 139 1.46 12.10 10.78
CA GLU A 139 2.74 11.44 11.06
C GLU A 139 3.47 10.99 9.80
N SER A 140 2.82 10.97 8.64
CA SER A 140 3.42 10.53 7.38
C SER A 140 4.27 11.64 6.74
N PRO A 141 5.50 11.36 6.30
CA PRO A 141 6.33 12.34 5.60
C PRO A 141 5.99 12.47 4.10
N LEU A 142 5.11 11.62 3.58
CA LEU A 142 4.69 11.61 2.18
C LEU A 142 3.19 11.39 2.06
N HIS A 143 2.51 12.36 1.47
CA HIS A 143 1.09 12.29 1.16
C HIS A 143 0.87 12.33 -0.35
N ILE A 144 0.08 11.41 -0.88
CA ILE A 144 -0.35 11.41 -2.27
C ILE A 144 -1.87 11.51 -2.29
N LEU A 145 -2.39 12.58 -2.87
CA LEU A 145 -3.82 12.76 -3.08
C LEU A 145 -4.20 12.13 -4.41
N LEU A 146 -5.23 11.29 -4.40
CA LEU A 146 -5.75 10.61 -5.56
C LEU A 146 -7.24 10.90 -5.76
N GLU A 147 -7.64 10.98 -7.03
CA GLU A 147 -9.03 10.95 -7.46
C GLU A 147 -9.33 9.57 -8.06
N LEU A 148 -10.47 8.98 -7.69
CA LEU A 148 -10.89 7.70 -8.27
C LEU A 148 -11.00 7.82 -9.79
N TYR A 149 -10.20 7.04 -10.51
CA TYR A 149 -10.16 7.03 -11.96
C TYR A 149 -10.92 5.84 -12.54
N ASP A 150 -10.72 4.65 -11.98
CA ASP A 150 -11.39 3.42 -12.41
C ASP A 150 -11.45 2.39 -11.26
N ASP A 151 -12.32 1.41 -11.41
CA ASP A 151 -12.57 0.33 -10.47
C ASP A 151 -12.82 -0.97 -11.24
N VAL A 152 -11.76 -1.79 -11.34
CA VAL A 152 -11.74 -3.00 -12.17
C VAL A 152 -11.92 -4.25 -11.31
N GLU A 153 -12.99 -5.00 -11.57
CA GLU A 153 -13.24 -6.27 -10.91
C GLU A 153 -12.32 -7.38 -11.44
N ILE A 154 -11.67 -8.11 -10.53
CA ILE A 154 -10.92 -9.33 -10.83
C ILE A 154 -11.83 -10.53 -10.52
N LYS A 155 -12.60 -10.95 -11.51
CA LYS A 155 -13.66 -11.96 -11.39
C LYS A 155 -13.21 -13.31 -10.82
N SER A 156 -11.95 -13.68 -11.00
CA SER A 156 -11.39 -14.97 -10.55
C SER A 156 -11.40 -15.14 -9.03
N ASN A 157 -11.37 -14.04 -8.27
CA ASN A 157 -11.28 -14.07 -6.80
C ASN A 157 -12.08 -12.95 -6.13
N ASN A 158 -12.91 -12.21 -6.89
CA ASN A 158 -13.75 -11.11 -6.42
C ASN A 158 -12.98 -9.95 -5.78
N THR A 159 -11.66 -9.83 -6.03
CA THR A 159 -10.91 -8.65 -5.65
C THR A 159 -11.13 -7.54 -6.67
N ARG A 160 -10.76 -6.31 -6.32
CA ARG A 160 -10.88 -5.15 -7.20
C ARG A 160 -9.55 -4.41 -7.30
N LEU A 161 -9.17 -4.00 -8.49
CA LEU A 161 -8.08 -3.06 -8.70
C LEU A 161 -8.69 -1.66 -8.71
N ILE A 162 -8.45 -0.91 -7.64
CA ILE A 162 -8.85 0.49 -7.54
C ILE A 162 -7.75 1.34 -8.15
N ILE A 163 -8.09 2.12 -9.16
CA ILE A 163 -7.16 2.98 -9.89
C ILE A 163 -7.44 4.43 -9.54
N GLY A 164 -6.42 5.13 -9.10
CA GLY A 164 -6.47 6.55 -8.81
C GLY A 164 -5.54 7.36 -9.69
N LYS A 165 -6.04 8.51 -10.14
CA LYS A 165 -5.23 9.54 -10.78
C LYS A 165 -4.59 10.40 -9.71
N VAL A 166 -3.29 10.57 -9.76
CA VAL A 166 -2.56 11.43 -8.83
C VAL A 166 -2.94 12.89 -9.08
N VAL A 167 -3.49 13.53 -8.05
CA VAL A 167 -3.87 14.96 -8.05
C VAL A 167 -2.76 15.82 -7.50
N SER A 168 -2.15 15.41 -6.39
CA SER A 168 -1.00 16.10 -5.81
C SER A 168 -0.15 15.18 -4.95
N VAL A 169 1.12 15.54 -4.81
CA VAL A 169 2.07 14.90 -3.90
C VAL A 169 2.61 15.97 -2.95
N SER A 170 2.57 15.70 -1.66
CA SER A 170 3.17 16.53 -0.62
C SER A 170 4.20 15.70 0.15
N LYS A 171 5.40 16.23 0.30
CA LYS A 171 6.53 15.60 1.01
C LYS A 171 7.10 16.59 2.03
N LEU A 172 7.57 16.05 3.17
CA LEU A 172 8.17 16.82 4.23
C LEU A 172 9.51 17.34 3.75
N GLU A 173 9.97 18.13 3.17
CA GLU A 173 11.25 18.55 2.59
C GLU A 173 11.49 18.05 1.16
N PHE A 174 11.06 18.83 0.20
CA PHE A 174 11.73 18.88 -1.08
C PHE A 174 12.97 19.76 -0.92
N SER A 175 14.14 19.17 -0.77
CA SER A 175 15.41 19.90 -0.65
C SER A 175 15.78 20.67 -1.93
N ASP A 176 15.15 20.33 -3.05
CA ASP A 176 15.29 21.01 -4.34
C ASP A 176 13.96 20.94 -5.11
N LYS A 177 13.57 22.03 -5.79
CA LYS A 177 12.40 22.08 -6.68
C LYS A 177 12.48 21.06 -7.84
N HIS A 178 13.65 20.49 -8.09
CA HIS A 178 13.94 19.54 -9.15
C HIS A 178 14.17 18.10 -8.63
N GLU A 179 13.95 17.82 -7.33
CA GLU A 179 14.04 16.46 -6.84
C GLU A 179 12.86 15.63 -7.37
N THR A 180 13.09 14.91 -8.47
CA THR A 180 12.08 14.14 -9.20
C THR A 180 11.95 12.70 -8.69
N ASN A 181 12.91 12.21 -7.88
CA ASN A 181 12.90 10.86 -7.34
C ASN A 181 12.62 10.86 -5.83
N LEU A 182 11.66 10.03 -5.42
CA LEU A 182 11.39 9.79 -4.01
C LEU A 182 12.39 8.77 -3.48
N ASP A 183 13.14 9.15 -2.45
CA ASP A 183 14.05 8.27 -1.74
C ASP A 183 13.35 7.73 -0.48
N PHE A 184 12.83 6.50 -0.58
CA PHE A 184 12.08 5.86 0.50
C PHE A 184 12.96 5.51 1.72
N GLU A 185 14.28 5.34 1.55
CA GLU A 185 15.22 5.18 2.66
C GLU A 185 15.31 6.48 3.47
N LYS A 186 15.53 7.62 2.80
CA LYS A 186 15.55 8.94 3.46
C LYS A 186 14.23 9.31 4.11
N LEU A 187 13.11 8.85 3.56
CA LEU A 187 11.78 9.02 4.16
C LEU A 187 11.52 8.06 5.32
N ASN A 188 12.48 7.22 5.70
CA ASN A 188 12.34 6.21 6.76
C ASN A 188 11.16 5.25 6.51
N GLY A 189 10.81 5.03 5.24
CA GLY A 189 9.69 4.21 4.82
C GLY A 189 9.89 2.73 5.15
N VAL A 190 8.79 2.01 5.39
CA VAL A 190 8.81 0.56 5.62
C VAL A 190 8.20 -0.19 4.46
N ASN A 191 8.73 -1.38 4.19
CA ASN A 191 8.14 -2.37 3.29
C ASN A 191 7.46 -3.47 4.10
N ILE A 192 6.39 -4.03 3.55
CA ILE A 192 5.62 -5.10 4.16
C ILE A 192 5.62 -6.31 3.23
N SER A 193 6.06 -7.47 3.73
CA SER A 193 5.89 -8.75 3.08
C SER A 193 4.76 -9.53 3.74
N GLY A 194 3.95 -10.20 2.93
CA GLY A 194 2.74 -10.83 3.44
C GLY A 194 1.80 -9.80 4.08
N LEU A 195 1.45 -10.02 5.34
CA LEU A 195 0.53 -9.16 6.10
C LEU A 195 1.15 -8.58 7.38
N SER A 196 2.33 -9.07 7.81
CA SER A 196 2.86 -8.81 9.15
C SER A 196 4.37 -8.63 9.24
N ASP A 197 5.11 -8.90 8.17
CA ASP A 197 6.56 -8.81 8.19
C ASP A 197 7.02 -7.45 7.65
N TYR A 198 7.62 -6.65 8.53
CA TYR A 198 8.06 -5.29 8.23
C TYR A 198 9.56 -5.24 8.01
N TYR A 199 9.98 -4.52 6.97
CA TYR A 199 11.38 -4.38 6.57
C TYR A 199 11.72 -2.90 6.39
N THR A 200 12.95 -2.55 6.74
CA THR A 200 13.55 -1.28 6.35
C THR A 200 14.10 -1.37 4.95
N LEU A 201 14.23 -0.23 4.28
CA LEU A 201 14.84 -0.14 2.96
C LEU A 201 16.31 0.27 3.10
N GLN A 202 17.15 -0.29 2.25
CA GLN A 202 18.51 0.14 2.04
C GLN A 202 18.78 0.27 0.55
N LYS A 203 19.10 1.47 0.10
CA LYS A 203 19.46 1.72 -1.29
C LYS A 203 20.85 1.15 -1.56
N ILE A 204 20.96 0.32 -2.58
CA ILE A 204 22.25 -0.21 -3.02
C ILE A 204 22.97 0.86 -3.85
N GLU A 205 22.37 1.29 -4.97
CA GLU A 205 22.92 2.31 -5.88
C GLU A 205 21.86 2.85 -6.86
N SER A 206 22.23 3.84 -7.62
CA SER A 206 21.47 4.31 -8.80
C SER A 206 22.26 4.01 -10.06
N LEU A 207 21.71 3.19 -10.95
CA LEU A 207 22.30 2.84 -12.21
C LEU A 207 21.84 3.81 -13.32
N PRO A 208 22.71 4.16 -14.30
CA PRO A 208 22.30 4.90 -15.47
C PRO A 208 21.36 4.04 -16.35
N TYR A 209 20.64 4.71 -17.27
CA TYR A 209 19.82 3.99 -18.25
C TYR A 209 20.65 3.00 -19.07
N ALA A 210 20.21 1.74 -19.11
CA ALA A 210 20.92 0.70 -19.85
C ALA A 210 20.89 1.00 -21.36
N LYS A 211 22.06 0.86 -21.99
CA LYS A 211 22.22 1.00 -23.45
C LYS A 211 22.66 -0.34 -24.04
N VAL A 212 22.19 -0.64 -25.24
CA VAL A 212 22.70 -1.77 -26.02
C VAL A 212 24.20 -1.53 -26.28
N LYS A 213 25.03 -2.54 -25.96
CA LYS A 213 26.47 -2.53 -26.22
C LYS A 213 26.77 -2.86 -27.68
#